data_7507d6aaf943b2f95334b89a04d08ad9
#
_entry.id   7507d6aaf943b2f95334b89a04d08ad9
#
_cell.length_a   1.000
_cell.length_b   1.000
_cell.length_c   1.000
_cell.angle_alpha   90.00
_cell.angle_beta   90.00
_cell.angle_gamma   90.00
#
_symmetry.space_group_name_H-M   'P 1'
#
loop_
_entity.id
_entity.type
_entity.pdbx_description
1 polymer ?
#
loop_
_entity_poly.entity_id
_entity_poly.type
_entity_poly.pdbx_seq_one_letter_code
_entity_poly.pdbx_strand_id
1 'polypeptide(L)'
;MKAQIWNKSGWVKEIDPTKLRNQYSELLALSGFDILNFQEHYFNPIGWTGLWLLGESHFAIHTFPEEGRSYIELSSCNEEYYIFFISQLSHLWEGEKNEKENCP
;
A
#
# COMPACT_ATOMS: atom_id res chain seq x y z
N MET A 1 -24.52 -13.24 6.47
CA MET A 1 -23.16 -12.80 6.68
C MET A 1 -22.92 -11.50 5.96
N LYS A 2 -22.32 -10.53 6.63
CA LYS A 2 -22.03 -9.28 6.01
C LYS A 2 -20.57 -9.18 5.74
N ALA A 3 -20.20 -8.86 4.53
CA ALA A 3 -18.82 -8.64 4.19
C ALA A 3 -18.49 -7.22 4.62
N GLN A 4 -17.36 -7.05 5.27
CA GLN A 4 -16.89 -5.73 5.65
C GLN A 4 -15.50 -5.55 5.13
N ILE A 5 -15.22 -4.35 4.63
CA ILE A 5 -13.92 -4.04 4.09
C ILE A 5 -13.43 -2.74 4.69
N TRP A 6 -12.19 -2.76 5.15
CA TRP A 6 -11.54 -1.57 5.68
C TRP A 6 -10.52 -1.11 4.67
N ASN A 7 -10.61 0.14 4.25
CA ASN A 7 -9.74 0.68 3.21
C ASN A 7 -8.93 1.84 3.71
N LYS A 8 -7.70 1.93 3.23
CA LYS A 8 -6.85 3.08 3.53
C LYS A 8 -6.01 3.37 2.30
N SER A 9 -5.99 4.62 1.89
CA SER A 9 -5.16 5.01 0.76
C SER A 9 -4.58 6.39 1.02
N GLY A 10 -3.47 6.68 0.37
CA GLY A 10 -2.83 7.98 0.49
C GLY A 10 -1.43 7.97 -0.08
N TRP A 11 -0.67 9.02 0.23
CA TRP A 11 0.63 9.23 -0.38
C TRP A 11 1.77 9.00 0.61
N VAL A 12 2.88 8.44 0.11
CA VAL A 12 4.10 8.33 0.88
C VAL A 12 5.24 8.88 0.03
N LYS A 13 6.34 9.30 0.66
CA LYS A 13 7.44 9.90 -0.07
C LYS A 13 8.32 8.95 -0.83
N GLU A 14 8.46 7.76 -0.36
CA GLU A 14 9.38 6.83 -0.98
C GLU A 14 8.96 6.50 -2.40
N ILE A 15 9.90 6.52 -3.35
CA ILE A 15 9.60 6.18 -4.73
C ILE A 15 10.47 5.05 -5.26
N ASP A 16 11.39 4.53 -4.47
CA ASP A 16 12.24 3.45 -4.92
C ASP A 16 11.51 2.11 -4.82
N PRO A 17 11.29 1.41 -5.95
CA PRO A 17 10.50 0.17 -5.92
C PRO A 17 11.06 -0.90 -5.00
N THR A 18 12.38 -1.05 -4.94
CA THR A 18 12.98 -2.07 -4.09
C THR A 18 12.71 -1.78 -2.62
N LYS A 19 12.88 -0.53 -2.22
CA LYS A 19 12.61 -0.15 -0.83
C LYS A 19 11.14 -0.32 -0.50
N LEU A 20 10.27 0.11 -1.40
CA LEU A 20 8.84 -0.01 -1.18
C LEU A 20 8.42 -1.46 -1.05
N ARG A 21 8.92 -2.29 -1.96
CA ARG A 21 8.55 -3.70 -1.94
C ARG A 21 9.00 -4.36 -0.65
N ASN A 22 10.25 -4.13 -0.24
CA ASN A 22 10.78 -4.75 0.97
C ASN A 22 10.08 -4.25 2.22
N GLN A 23 9.91 -2.94 2.31
CA GLN A 23 9.31 -2.32 3.48
C GLN A 23 7.85 -2.74 3.68
N TYR A 24 7.08 -2.70 2.62
CA TYR A 24 5.67 -3.03 2.75
C TYR A 24 5.40 -4.53 2.80
N SER A 25 6.24 -5.35 2.18
CA SER A 25 6.11 -6.79 2.35
C SER A 25 6.31 -7.16 3.82
N GLU A 26 7.30 -6.54 4.46
CA GLU A 26 7.54 -6.81 5.86
C GLU A 26 6.39 -6.29 6.73
N LEU A 27 5.91 -5.10 6.45
CA LEU A 27 4.82 -4.53 7.22
C LEU A 27 3.54 -5.35 7.10
N LEU A 28 3.23 -5.82 5.90
CA LEU A 28 2.05 -6.65 5.69
C LEU A 28 2.18 -7.96 6.47
N ALA A 29 3.35 -8.57 6.43
CA ALA A 29 3.56 -9.82 7.16
C ALA A 29 3.46 -9.61 8.66
N LEU A 30 4.05 -8.53 9.17
CA LEU A 30 3.98 -8.22 10.60
C LEU A 30 2.55 -7.93 11.04
N SER A 31 1.75 -7.40 10.13
CA SER A 31 0.35 -7.10 10.46
C SER A 31 -0.50 -8.35 10.57
N GLY A 32 0.00 -9.46 10.04
CA GLY A 32 -0.74 -10.71 10.09
C GLY A 32 -1.25 -11.21 8.75
N PHE A 33 -1.08 -10.42 7.70
CA PHE A 33 -1.57 -10.81 6.38
C PHE A 33 -0.75 -11.94 5.79
N ASP A 34 -1.44 -12.83 5.09
CA ASP A 34 -0.79 -13.90 4.36
C ASP A 34 -0.55 -13.36 2.98
N ILE A 35 0.71 -13.24 2.58
CA ILE A 35 1.03 -12.77 1.24
C ILE A 35 0.98 -13.98 0.31
N LEU A 36 -0.04 -14.03 -0.51
CA LEU A 36 -0.25 -15.17 -1.40
C LEU A 36 0.46 -15.01 -2.74
N ASN A 37 0.63 -13.77 -3.18
CA ASN A 37 1.24 -13.52 -4.47
C ASN A 37 1.67 -12.06 -4.52
N PHE A 38 2.69 -11.79 -5.32
CA PHE A 38 3.14 -10.43 -5.54
C PHE A 38 3.41 -10.28 -7.03
N GLN A 39 2.90 -9.19 -7.62
CA GLN A 39 3.15 -8.90 -9.02
C GLN A 39 3.59 -7.47 -9.15
N GLU A 40 4.38 -7.20 -10.16
CA GLU A 40 4.86 -5.84 -10.35
C GLU A 40 5.02 -5.54 -11.82
N HIS A 41 5.01 -4.28 -12.13
CA HIS A 41 5.19 -3.82 -13.49
C HIS A 41 5.98 -2.52 -13.48
N TYR A 42 7.00 -2.45 -14.33
CA TYR A 42 7.78 -1.24 -14.50
C TYR A 42 7.30 -0.57 -15.77
N PHE A 43 6.87 0.67 -15.67
CA PHE A 43 6.35 1.41 -16.81
C PHE A 43 7.47 2.13 -17.53
N ASN A 44 7.29 2.31 -18.82
CA ASN A 44 8.26 2.99 -19.65
C ASN A 44 7.63 4.31 -20.07
N PRO A 45 8.24 5.48 -19.81
CA PRO A 45 9.65 5.62 -19.42
C PRO A 45 9.89 5.53 -17.92
N ILE A 46 8.90 5.75 -17.06
CA ILE A 46 9.13 5.66 -15.63
C ILE A 46 7.85 5.26 -14.93
N GLY A 47 8.00 4.79 -13.71
CA GLY A 47 6.86 4.41 -12.89
C GLY A 47 6.86 2.93 -12.57
N TRP A 48 6.28 2.57 -11.46
CA TRP A 48 6.24 1.17 -11.00
C TRP A 48 4.94 0.94 -10.24
N THR A 49 4.37 -0.23 -10.43
CA THR A 49 3.22 -0.66 -9.65
C THR A 49 3.53 -2.00 -9.04
N GLY A 50 3.28 -2.13 -7.74
CA GLY A 50 3.38 -3.39 -7.05
C GLY A 50 2.01 -3.76 -6.52
N LEU A 51 1.66 -5.04 -6.64
CA LEU A 51 0.37 -5.52 -6.17
C LEU A 51 0.56 -6.76 -5.34
N TRP A 52 0.10 -6.73 -4.12
CA TRP A 52 0.18 -7.87 -3.21
C TRP A 52 -1.20 -8.47 -3.08
N LEU A 53 -1.34 -9.73 -3.43
CA LEU A 53 -2.57 -10.46 -3.20
C LEU A 53 -2.46 -11.08 -1.82
N LEU A 54 -3.39 -10.76 -0.95
CA LEU A 54 -3.36 -11.23 0.43
C LEU A 54 -4.55 -12.16 0.62
N GLY A 55 -4.57 -12.88 1.73
CA GLY A 55 -5.73 -13.72 2.01
C GLY A 55 -6.95 -12.85 2.18
N GLU A 56 -7.84 -12.87 1.19
CA GLU A 56 -9.09 -12.10 1.19
C GLU A 56 -8.87 -10.58 1.29
N SER A 57 -7.71 -10.11 0.84
CA SER A 57 -7.37 -8.70 0.92
C SER A 57 -6.36 -8.39 -0.18
N HIS A 58 -6.02 -7.14 -0.36
CA HIS A 58 -4.98 -6.78 -1.30
C HIS A 58 -4.37 -5.42 -0.95
N PHE A 59 -3.16 -5.20 -1.44
CA PHE A 59 -2.43 -3.96 -1.22
C PHE A 59 -1.74 -3.58 -2.52
N ALA A 60 -1.75 -2.31 -2.85
CA ALA A 60 -1.13 -1.85 -4.08
C ALA A 60 -0.33 -0.58 -3.83
N ILE A 61 0.75 -0.42 -4.59
CA ILE A 61 1.56 0.79 -4.59
C ILE A 61 1.76 1.22 -6.04
N HIS A 62 1.59 2.51 -6.29
CA HIS A 62 1.86 3.09 -7.60
C HIS A 62 2.83 4.23 -7.40
N THR A 63 4.01 4.17 -8.00
CA THR A 63 4.99 5.24 -7.84
C THR A 63 4.78 6.30 -8.89
N PHE A 64 5.00 7.55 -8.50
CA PHE A 64 4.94 8.69 -9.39
C PHE A 64 6.22 9.46 -9.22
N PRO A 65 7.33 8.96 -9.78
CA PRO A 65 8.64 9.59 -9.55
C PRO A 65 8.69 11.04 -10.00
N GLU A 66 7.91 11.39 -11.03
CA GLU A 66 7.87 12.76 -11.51
C GLU A 66 7.27 13.70 -10.46
N GLU A 67 6.54 13.16 -9.50
CA GLU A 67 5.98 13.95 -8.42
C GLU A 67 6.71 13.71 -7.11
N GLY A 68 7.66 12.81 -7.10
CA GLY A 68 8.42 12.52 -5.89
C GLY A 68 7.63 11.81 -4.80
N ARG A 69 6.60 11.05 -5.17
CA ARG A 69 5.78 10.36 -4.17
C ARG A 69 5.11 9.14 -4.77
N SER A 70 4.58 8.30 -3.91
CA SER A 70 3.89 7.08 -4.32
C SER A 70 2.55 7.01 -3.64
N TYR A 71 1.59 6.41 -4.33
CA TYR A 71 0.25 6.26 -3.81
C TYR A 71 0.07 4.82 -3.34
N ILE A 72 -0.44 4.63 -2.11
CA ILE A 72 -0.63 3.29 -1.59
C ILE A 72 -2.10 3.09 -1.26
N GLU A 73 -2.53 1.84 -1.35
CA GLU A 73 -3.92 1.50 -1.10
C GLU A 73 -4.04 0.11 -0.50
N LEU A 74 -4.63 0.01 0.68
CA LEU A 74 -4.87 -1.26 1.34
C LEU A 74 -6.37 -1.51 1.42
N SER A 75 -6.80 -2.71 1.03
CA SER A 75 -8.18 -3.13 1.18
C SER A 75 -8.15 -4.41 1.98
N SER A 76 -8.73 -4.41 3.16
CA SER A 76 -8.62 -5.52 4.09
C SER A 76 -9.98 -6.02 4.57
N CYS A 77 -10.12 -7.33 4.66
CA CYS A 77 -11.31 -7.93 5.23
C CYS A 77 -11.08 -8.32 6.70
N ASN A 78 -9.90 -8.02 7.24
CA ASN A 78 -9.58 -8.34 8.62
C ASN A 78 -9.29 -7.07 9.38
N GLU A 79 -10.13 -6.74 10.34
CA GLU A 79 -10.01 -5.47 11.07
C GLU A 79 -8.75 -5.39 11.91
N GLU A 80 -8.38 -6.47 12.59
CA GLU A 80 -7.21 -6.45 13.44
C GLU A 80 -5.93 -6.20 12.65
N TYR A 81 -5.79 -6.88 11.52
CA TYR A 81 -4.61 -6.71 10.68
C TYR A 81 -4.57 -5.28 10.14
N TYR A 82 -5.74 -4.76 9.76
CA TYR A 82 -5.85 -3.42 9.24
C TYR A 82 -5.41 -2.39 10.29
N ILE A 83 -5.90 -2.54 11.51
CA ILE A 83 -5.58 -1.60 12.59
C ILE A 83 -4.08 -1.61 12.87
N PHE A 84 -3.46 -2.79 12.91
CA PHE A 84 -2.03 -2.87 13.16
C PHE A 84 -1.26 -2.18 12.03
N PHE A 85 -1.65 -2.48 10.79
CA PHE A 85 -0.99 -1.89 9.63
C PHE A 85 -1.06 -0.36 9.71
N ILE A 86 -2.23 0.19 9.97
CA ILE A 86 -2.42 1.62 10.04
C ILE A 86 -1.60 2.24 11.18
N SER A 87 -1.52 1.55 12.31
CA SER A 87 -0.80 2.09 13.44
C SER A 87 0.70 2.21 13.15
N GLN A 88 1.24 1.27 12.36
CA GLN A 88 2.64 1.32 11.98
C GLN A 88 2.87 2.27 10.82
N LEU A 89 1.86 2.46 10.02
CA LEU A 89 1.97 3.31 8.86
C LEU A 89 2.23 4.76 9.22
N SER A 90 1.82 5.18 10.39
CA SER A 90 1.99 6.57 10.79
C SER A 90 3.46 7.00 10.75
N HIS A 91 4.39 6.07 10.87
CA HIS A 91 5.80 6.39 10.81
C HIS A 91 6.29 6.58 9.38
N LEU A 92 5.55 6.06 8.42
CA LEU A 92 5.93 6.14 7.01
C LEU A 92 5.07 7.12 6.25
N TRP A 93 3.94 7.46 6.83
CA TRP A 93 2.92 8.27 6.19
C TRP A 93 3.36 9.70 6.13
N GLU A 94 3.27 10.24 4.95
CA GLU A 94 3.67 11.51 4.81
C GLU A 94 2.59 12.41 4.75
N GLY A 95 2.14 12.86 5.74
CA GLY A 95 1.18 13.83 5.62
C GLY A 95 -0.04 13.43 4.97
N GLU A 96 -0.95 13.02 5.70
CA GLU A 96 -2.20 12.77 5.32
C GLU A 96 -2.84 14.03 5.06
N LYS A 97 -2.63 14.62 4.00
CA LYS A 97 -3.39 15.72 3.75
C LYS A 97 -4.66 15.19 3.30
N ASN A 98 -5.66 15.61 3.81
CA ASN A 98 -6.94 15.23 3.37
C ASN A 98 -7.17 15.80 2.05
N GLU A 99 -6.32 15.55 1.16
CA GLU A 99 -6.57 16.03 -0.11
C GLU A 99 -7.45 15.06 -0.73
N LYS A 100 -8.57 15.42 -1.17
CA LYS A 100 -9.39 14.57 -1.87
C LYS A 100 -8.81 14.46 -3.18
N GLU A 101 -7.71 13.86 -3.31
CA GLU A 101 -7.14 13.70 -4.57
C GLU A 101 -7.61 12.47 -5.15
N ASN A 102 -7.98 12.50 -6.34
CA ASN A 102 -8.33 11.33 -7.05
C ASN A 102 -7.06 10.60 -7.28
N CYS A 103 -7.17 9.33 -7.38
CA CYS A 103 -6.06 8.51 -7.73
C CYS A 103 -5.54 9.00 -9.06
N PRO A 104 -4.31 9.30 -9.17
CA PRO A 104 -3.77 9.82 -10.43
C PRO A 104 -3.81 8.79 -11.53
#